data_306f30ba85901041f05cc448a9690285
#
_entry.id   306f30ba85901041f05cc448a9690285
#
_cell.length_a   1.000
_cell.length_b   1.000
_cell.length_c   1.000
_cell.angle_alpha   90.00
_cell.angle_beta   90.00
_cell.angle_gamma   90.00
#
_symmetry.space_group_name_H-M   'P 1'
#
loop_
_entity.id
_entity.type
_entity.pdbx_description
1 polymer ?
#
loop_
_entity_poly.entity_id
_entity_poly.type
_entity_poly.pdbx_seq_one_letter_code
_entity_poly.pdbx_strand_id
1 'polypeptide(L)'
;EYYRSARKLPPEDLVILLTDTANEANWFGGADKTMKNAFIHTADWHHYFDGLNERFPIAYEIIAWTIRMLIIKDHSEMPNYWHNEPRGCMSDFCQNKRQIVLKMRTADICMDCMKLLQSSKVDVRVFGQLIDALDGIRTYFLSIERSTFLNRPSTVLVSGYLHRIYFPAYGNLELNLNPKQRAIYCFFLRHPEGVRLVELVDHRSEIGALYHRFSNFGTIEEIEESLNLLLDPLDNNLNETLSRIRSTIKRTLGPRISPNYQIVGSRGEPYRINLDAELIQIESQL
;
A
#
# COMPACT_ATOMS: atom_id res chain seq x y z
N GLU A 1 27.62 -7.68 -1.19
CA GLU A 1 28.61 -8.24 -2.16
C GLU A 1 28.27 -9.69 -2.54
N TYR A 2 28.06 -10.58 -1.58
CA TYR A 2 27.71 -11.98 -1.86
C TYR A 2 26.52 -12.13 -2.82
N TYR A 3 25.42 -11.40 -2.58
CA TYR A 3 24.24 -11.43 -3.44
C TYR A 3 24.55 -10.99 -4.87
N ARG A 4 25.34 -9.91 -5.05
CA ARG A 4 25.78 -9.44 -6.37
C ARG A 4 26.54 -10.51 -7.13
N SER A 5 27.53 -11.13 -6.48
CA SER A 5 28.34 -12.18 -7.09
C SER A 5 27.53 -13.41 -7.44
N ALA A 6 26.66 -13.86 -6.53
CA ALA A 6 25.79 -15.03 -6.74
C ALA A 6 24.78 -14.81 -7.89
N ARG A 7 24.30 -13.60 -8.09
CA ARG A 7 23.34 -13.22 -9.15
C ARG A 7 23.99 -12.63 -10.39
N LYS A 8 25.32 -12.45 -10.41
CA LYS A 8 26.09 -11.84 -11.51
C LYS A 8 25.51 -10.48 -11.92
N LEU A 9 25.15 -9.65 -10.93
CA LEU A 9 24.54 -8.36 -11.21
C LEU A 9 25.56 -7.39 -11.80
N PRO A 10 25.16 -6.55 -12.78
CA PRO A 10 25.99 -5.47 -13.30
C PRO A 10 26.48 -4.54 -12.17
N PRO A 11 27.68 -3.96 -12.28
CA PRO A 11 28.21 -3.03 -11.27
C PRO A 11 27.35 -1.78 -11.05
N GLU A 12 26.61 -1.35 -12.08
CA GLU A 12 25.73 -0.19 -12.07
C GLU A 12 24.39 -0.44 -11.34
N ASP A 13 23.95 -1.68 -11.20
CA ASP A 13 22.70 -2.01 -10.53
C ASP A 13 22.73 -1.58 -9.06
N LEU A 14 21.60 -1.07 -8.59
CA LEU A 14 21.38 -0.75 -7.19
C LEU A 14 20.79 -1.96 -6.46
N VAL A 15 21.31 -2.28 -5.29
CA VAL A 15 20.80 -3.37 -4.45
C VAL A 15 20.38 -2.81 -3.10
N ILE A 16 19.13 -3.02 -2.72
CA ILE A 16 18.61 -2.62 -1.43
C ILE A 16 18.20 -3.89 -0.66
N LEU A 17 18.84 -4.12 0.48
CA LEU A 17 18.50 -5.17 1.42
C LEU A 17 17.41 -4.67 2.37
N LEU A 18 16.30 -5.37 2.42
CA LEU A 18 15.28 -5.18 3.45
C LEU A 18 15.54 -6.18 4.58
N THR A 19 15.69 -5.68 5.81
CA THR A 19 16.03 -6.50 6.98
C THR A 19 15.34 -6.00 8.24
N ASP A 20 14.89 -6.93 9.06
CA ASP A 20 14.38 -6.66 10.42
C ASP A 20 15.48 -6.70 11.49
N THR A 21 16.69 -7.07 11.09
CA THR A 21 17.84 -7.13 11.98
C THR A 21 18.32 -5.73 12.35
N ALA A 22 18.42 -5.45 13.63
CA ALA A 22 18.97 -4.20 14.15
C ALA A 22 20.43 -4.02 13.72
N ASN A 23 20.81 -2.79 13.40
CA ASN A 23 22.18 -2.42 13.08
C ASN A 23 22.83 -1.64 14.23
N GLU A 24 24.16 -1.71 14.35
CA GLU A 24 24.92 -1.09 15.45
C GLU A 24 24.70 0.42 15.58
N ALA A 25 24.51 1.11 14.46
CA ALA A 25 24.26 2.55 14.44
C ALA A 25 22.79 2.90 14.75
N ASN A 26 21.92 1.91 14.87
CA ASN A 26 20.49 2.09 15.09
C ASN A 26 19.85 3.01 14.03
N TRP A 27 20.24 2.90 12.77
CA TRP A 27 19.74 3.69 11.66
C TRP A 27 18.55 3.03 10.97
N PHE A 28 17.69 3.85 10.35
CA PHE A 28 16.60 3.37 9.50
C PHE A 28 17.09 2.79 8.17
N GLY A 29 18.25 3.23 7.68
CA GLY A 29 18.89 2.74 6.48
C GLY A 29 20.28 3.31 6.34
N GLY A 30 21.07 2.70 5.46
CA GLY A 30 22.43 3.11 5.17
C GLY A 30 22.92 2.50 3.87
N ALA A 31 23.99 3.06 3.31
CA ALA A 31 24.63 2.54 2.11
C ALA A 31 26.09 2.17 2.37
N ASP A 32 26.63 1.32 1.52
CA ASP A 32 28.06 0.99 1.51
C ASP A 32 28.92 2.11 0.89
N LYS A 33 30.23 1.95 0.94
CA LYS A 33 31.18 2.94 0.39
C LYS A 33 30.97 3.22 -1.09
N THR A 34 30.44 2.27 -1.84
CA THR A 34 30.27 2.39 -3.29
C THR A 34 28.97 3.08 -3.67
N MET A 35 28.07 3.33 -2.72
CA MET A 35 26.72 3.82 -2.96
C MET A 35 25.91 2.95 -3.94
N LYS A 36 26.22 1.63 -4.00
CA LYS A 36 25.54 0.66 -4.87
C LYS A 36 24.74 -0.36 -4.08
N ASN A 37 25.03 -0.51 -2.80
CA ASN A 37 24.30 -1.38 -1.90
C ASN A 37 23.82 -0.57 -0.71
N ALA A 38 22.54 -0.70 -0.38
CA ALA A 38 21.93 -0.10 0.80
C ALA A 38 21.19 -1.16 1.61
N PHE A 39 20.98 -0.89 2.87
CA PHE A 39 20.02 -1.62 3.70
C PHE A 39 18.94 -0.68 4.22
N ILE A 40 17.76 -1.25 4.48
CA ILE A 40 16.65 -0.57 5.12
C ILE A 40 16.12 -1.46 6.22
N HIS A 41 16.03 -0.89 7.42
CA HIS A 41 15.42 -1.54 8.58
C HIS A 41 13.89 -1.54 8.44
N THR A 42 13.29 -2.73 8.50
CA THR A 42 11.86 -2.91 8.22
C THR A 42 11.00 -3.11 9.47
N ALA A 43 11.61 -3.26 10.64
CA ALA A 43 10.89 -3.45 11.89
C ALA A 43 10.70 -2.14 12.68
N ASP A 44 9.86 -2.21 13.71
CA ASP A 44 9.68 -1.18 14.75
C ASP A 44 9.07 0.15 14.28
N TRP A 45 8.54 0.22 13.06
CA TRP A 45 7.90 1.43 12.53
C TRP A 45 6.65 1.84 13.32
N HIS A 46 5.98 0.89 13.99
CA HIS A 46 4.84 1.17 14.87
C HIS A 46 5.17 2.10 16.06
N HIS A 47 6.44 2.20 16.46
CA HIS A 47 6.88 3.15 17.49
C HIS A 47 6.82 4.62 17.04
N TYR A 48 6.84 4.86 15.73
CA TYR A 48 6.81 6.20 15.12
C TYR A 48 5.46 6.50 14.48
N PHE A 49 4.78 5.49 13.98
CA PHE A 49 3.56 5.60 13.20
C PHE A 49 2.50 4.63 13.72
N ASP A 50 1.86 5.02 14.83
CA ASP A 50 0.82 4.19 15.44
C ASP A 50 -0.37 3.97 14.49
N GLY A 51 -0.70 2.71 14.27
CA GLY A 51 -1.85 2.28 13.48
C GLY A 51 -1.78 2.54 11.98
N LEU A 52 -0.61 2.89 11.43
CA LEU A 52 -0.39 3.04 10.00
C LEU A 52 0.10 1.73 9.35
N ASN A 53 0.00 1.66 8.03
CA ASN A 53 0.59 0.57 7.27
C ASN A 53 2.10 0.78 7.14
N GLU A 54 2.89 -0.09 7.77
CA GLU A 54 4.36 -0.02 7.81
C GLU A 54 5.05 -0.09 6.44
N ARG A 55 4.32 -0.50 5.39
CA ARG A 55 4.84 -0.48 4.02
C ARG A 55 5.19 0.92 3.54
N PHE A 56 4.47 1.95 3.99
CA PHE A 56 4.72 3.32 3.54
C PHE A 56 6.03 3.90 4.06
N PRO A 57 6.37 3.82 5.36
CA PRO A 57 7.70 4.23 5.81
C PRO A 57 8.83 3.42 5.16
N ILE A 58 8.64 2.12 4.95
CA ILE A 58 9.63 1.29 4.24
C ILE A 58 9.78 1.74 2.78
N ALA A 59 8.67 1.96 2.06
CA ALA A 59 8.68 2.46 0.69
C ALA A 59 9.36 3.84 0.60
N TYR A 60 9.08 4.73 1.56
CA TYR A 60 9.75 6.02 1.63
C TYR A 60 11.28 5.87 1.71
N GLU A 61 11.77 5.04 2.62
CA GLU A 61 13.22 4.83 2.75
C GLU A 61 13.83 4.18 1.51
N ILE A 62 13.13 3.25 0.84
CA ILE A 62 13.56 2.67 -0.44
C ILE A 62 13.76 3.79 -1.47
N ILE A 63 12.76 4.66 -1.64
CA ILE A 63 12.82 5.75 -2.62
C ILE A 63 13.92 6.76 -2.25
N ALA A 64 13.97 7.18 -1.01
CA ALA A 64 14.96 8.15 -0.53
C ALA A 64 16.40 7.63 -0.69
N TRP A 65 16.66 6.35 -0.39
CA TRP A 65 17.96 5.73 -0.61
C TRP A 65 18.26 5.53 -2.10
N THR A 66 17.27 5.15 -2.90
CA THR A 66 17.44 5.07 -4.36
C THR A 66 17.87 6.40 -4.94
N ILE A 67 17.23 7.51 -4.57
CA ILE A 67 17.62 8.85 -5.02
C ILE A 67 19.07 9.17 -4.59
N ARG A 68 19.42 8.94 -3.31
CA ARG A 68 20.79 9.18 -2.83
C ARG A 68 21.83 8.37 -3.60
N MET A 69 21.58 7.08 -3.80
CA MET A 69 22.49 6.18 -4.53
C MET A 69 22.65 6.56 -6.01
N LEU A 70 21.66 7.23 -6.60
CA LEU A 70 21.74 7.72 -7.98
C LEU A 70 22.58 9.01 -8.11
N ILE A 71 22.56 9.88 -7.10
CA ILE A 71 23.22 11.19 -7.16
C ILE A 71 24.59 11.23 -6.47
N ILE A 72 24.77 10.45 -5.41
CA ILE A 72 26.01 10.39 -4.64
C ILE A 72 26.89 9.26 -5.19
N LYS A 73 28.12 9.59 -5.56
CA LYS A 73 29.03 8.61 -6.19
C LYS A 73 29.87 7.85 -5.18
N ASP A 74 30.18 8.49 -4.07
CA ASP A 74 30.99 7.93 -3.01
C ASP A 74 30.42 8.30 -1.64
N HIS A 75 30.43 7.34 -0.72
CA HIS A 75 29.88 7.52 0.62
C HIS A 75 30.53 8.70 1.39
N SER A 76 31.80 9.03 1.11
CA SER A 76 32.47 10.16 1.74
C SER A 76 31.86 11.52 1.41
N GLU A 77 31.07 11.61 0.32
CA GLU A 77 30.33 12.80 -0.08
C GLU A 77 29.02 12.98 0.69
N MET A 78 28.52 11.94 1.37
CA MET A 78 27.23 11.93 2.09
C MET A 78 27.03 13.17 2.99
N PRO A 79 28.01 13.63 3.78
CA PRO A 79 27.83 14.81 4.64
C PRO A 79 27.45 16.08 3.89
N ASN A 80 27.75 16.18 2.59
CA ASN A 80 27.42 17.33 1.75
C ASN A 80 25.95 17.30 1.28
N TYR A 81 25.27 16.14 1.41
CA TYR A 81 23.95 15.92 0.88
C TYR A 81 22.86 15.82 1.94
N TRP A 82 23.20 15.81 3.22
CA TRP A 82 22.20 15.79 4.27
C TRP A 82 22.10 17.14 4.98
N HIS A 83 20.92 17.37 5.58
CA HIS A 83 20.66 18.57 6.36
C HIS A 83 20.67 18.21 7.85
N ASN A 84 21.51 18.91 8.62
CA ASN A 84 21.56 18.73 10.07
C ASN A 84 20.34 19.35 10.77
N GLU A 85 19.75 20.38 10.15
CA GLU A 85 18.50 20.99 10.62
C GLU A 85 17.33 20.42 9.80
N PRO A 86 16.29 19.89 10.47
CA PRO A 86 15.12 19.34 9.79
C PRO A 86 14.38 20.41 8.98
N ARG A 87 14.22 20.20 7.68
CA ARG A 87 13.51 21.07 6.74
C ARG A 87 12.27 20.39 6.16
N GLY A 88 12.03 19.14 6.52
CA GLY A 88 11.03 18.28 5.87
C GLY A 88 11.51 17.68 4.55
N CYS A 89 12.81 17.73 4.26
CA CYS A 89 13.42 17.17 3.06
C CYS A 89 13.81 15.71 3.25
N MET A 90 13.78 14.93 2.18
CA MET A 90 14.26 13.54 2.19
C MET A 90 15.71 13.41 2.65
N SER A 91 16.51 14.47 2.51
CA SER A 91 17.93 14.52 2.91
C SER A 91 18.15 14.98 4.35
N ASP A 92 17.08 15.20 5.13
CA ASP A 92 17.26 15.52 6.55
C ASP A 92 17.89 14.35 7.30
N PHE A 93 18.93 14.65 8.08
CA PHE A 93 19.53 13.71 9.01
C PHE A 93 18.76 13.76 10.34
N CYS A 94 18.03 12.71 10.65
CA CYS A 94 17.20 12.65 11.86
C CYS A 94 18.07 12.31 13.08
N GLN A 95 18.72 13.31 13.69
CA GLN A 95 19.50 13.14 14.93
C GLN A 95 18.60 12.61 16.06
N ASN A 96 17.38 13.13 16.17
CA ASN A 96 16.33 12.52 16.97
C ASN A 96 15.46 11.66 16.03
N LYS A 97 15.36 10.38 16.32
CA LYS A 97 14.58 9.45 15.48
C LYS A 97 13.12 9.86 15.26
N ARG A 98 12.50 10.59 16.21
CA ARG A 98 11.13 11.10 16.03
C ARG A 98 10.99 12.12 14.90
N GLN A 99 12.07 12.75 14.47
CA GLN A 99 12.09 13.66 13.32
C GLN A 99 11.74 12.96 12.01
N ILE A 100 11.88 11.63 11.97
CA ILE A 100 11.47 10.81 10.81
C ILE A 100 9.98 10.99 10.48
N VAL A 101 9.15 11.26 11.48
CA VAL A 101 7.71 11.49 11.29
C VAL A 101 7.47 12.73 10.43
N LEU A 102 8.14 13.85 10.73
CA LEU A 102 8.04 15.07 9.92
C LEU A 102 8.58 14.81 8.51
N LYS A 103 9.75 14.23 8.40
CA LYS A 103 10.42 13.93 7.15
C LYS A 103 9.56 13.09 6.20
N MET A 104 8.88 12.06 6.72
CA MET A 104 8.00 11.20 5.92
C MET A 104 6.64 11.84 5.61
N ARG A 105 6.12 12.67 6.49
CA ARG A 105 4.86 13.41 6.26
C ARG A 105 4.99 14.46 5.16
N THR A 106 6.12 15.15 5.12
CA THR A 106 6.41 16.09 4.04
C THR A 106 6.76 15.35 2.75
N ALA A 107 7.53 14.26 2.85
CA ALA A 107 8.04 13.47 1.72
C ALA A 107 8.50 14.39 0.58
N ASP A 108 9.23 15.45 0.93
CA ASP A 108 9.58 16.52 0.01
C ASP A 108 11.08 16.53 -0.31
N ILE A 109 11.42 17.23 -1.37
CA ILE A 109 12.79 17.46 -1.81
C ILE A 109 12.99 18.99 -1.86
N CYS A 110 13.82 19.54 -0.98
CA CYS A 110 14.04 20.98 -0.94
C CYS A 110 14.75 21.49 -2.20
N MET A 111 14.70 22.81 -2.43
CA MET A 111 15.26 23.45 -3.62
C MET A 111 16.75 23.16 -3.84
N ASP A 112 17.52 23.04 -2.77
CA ASP A 112 18.96 22.72 -2.88
C ASP A 112 19.18 21.29 -3.37
N CYS A 113 18.44 20.33 -2.83
CA CYS A 113 18.45 18.95 -3.30
C CYS A 113 17.90 18.83 -4.73
N MET A 114 16.86 19.60 -5.09
CA MET A 114 16.36 19.61 -6.48
C MET A 114 17.43 20.09 -7.47
N LYS A 115 18.23 21.12 -7.12
CA LYS A 115 19.36 21.56 -7.97
C LYS A 115 20.38 20.46 -8.15
N LEU A 116 20.69 19.70 -7.08
CA LEU A 116 21.60 18.55 -7.17
C LEU A 116 21.06 17.46 -8.09
N LEU A 117 19.76 17.15 -8.00
CA LEU A 117 19.09 16.22 -8.90
C LEU A 117 19.18 16.69 -10.36
N GLN A 118 18.89 17.95 -10.63
CA GLN A 118 18.95 18.53 -11.96
C GLN A 118 20.37 18.53 -12.56
N SER A 119 21.40 18.69 -11.72
CA SER A 119 22.80 18.64 -12.15
C SER A 119 23.30 17.22 -12.35
N SER A 120 22.59 16.21 -11.89
CA SER A 120 22.95 14.80 -12.06
C SER A 120 22.75 14.34 -13.50
N LYS A 121 23.43 13.24 -13.87
CA LYS A 121 23.26 12.61 -15.20
C LYS A 121 22.11 11.60 -15.25
N VAL A 122 21.28 11.53 -14.22
CA VAL A 122 20.17 10.59 -14.16
C VAL A 122 19.02 11.06 -15.06
N ASP A 123 18.40 10.11 -15.77
CA ASP A 123 17.27 10.40 -16.67
C ASP A 123 16.12 11.05 -15.88
N VAL A 124 15.63 12.17 -16.38
CA VAL A 124 14.52 12.94 -15.78
C VAL A 124 13.26 12.09 -15.59
N ARG A 125 13.04 11.08 -16.42
CA ARG A 125 11.89 10.16 -16.28
C ARG A 125 12.01 9.29 -15.04
N VAL A 126 13.22 8.85 -14.69
CA VAL A 126 13.47 8.08 -13.46
C VAL A 126 13.19 8.96 -12.25
N PHE A 127 13.67 10.20 -12.25
CA PHE A 127 13.34 11.13 -11.16
C PHE A 127 11.85 11.44 -11.08
N GLY A 128 11.18 11.64 -12.21
CA GLY A 128 9.72 11.82 -12.24
C GLY A 128 9.00 10.71 -11.51
N GLN A 129 9.30 9.45 -11.82
CA GLN A 129 8.70 8.28 -11.16
C GLN A 129 8.97 8.25 -9.64
N LEU A 130 10.19 8.60 -9.22
CA LEU A 130 10.55 8.62 -7.79
C LEU A 130 9.83 9.76 -7.04
N ILE A 131 9.68 10.92 -7.66
CA ILE A 131 8.93 12.06 -7.11
C ILE A 131 7.44 11.72 -7.01
N ASP A 132 6.85 11.15 -8.06
CA ASP A 132 5.45 10.71 -8.05
C ASP A 132 5.18 9.69 -6.93
N ALA A 133 6.12 8.79 -6.68
CA ALA A 133 6.02 7.83 -5.59
C ALA A 133 6.12 8.51 -4.21
N LEU A 134 7.00 9.53 -4.04
CA LEU A 134 7.04 10.32 -2.80
C LEU A 134 5.74 11.10 -2.58
N ASP A 135 5.16 11.68 -3.63
CA ASP A 135 3.88 12.38 -3.57
C ASP A 135 2.73 11.44 -3.17
N GLY A 136 2.72 10.21 -3.66
CA GLY A 136 1.78 9.18 -3.24
C GLY A 136 1.91 8.86 -1.74
N ILE A 137 3.14 8.71 -1.25
CA ILE A 137 3.42 8.46 0.17
C ILE A 137 2.98 9.66 1.03
N ARG A 138 3.30 10.89 0.63
CA ARG A 138 2.85 12.12 1.31
C ARG A 138 1.34 12.18 1.39
N THR A 139 0.66 11.92 0.29
CA THR A 139 -0.80 11.91 0.22
C THR A 139 -1.39 10.89 1.19
N TYR A 140 -0.80 9.69 1.27
CA TYR A 140 -1.20 8.67 2.22
C TYR A 140 -1.08 9.17 3.67
N PHE A 141 0.08 9.68 4.10
CA PHE A 141 0.29 10.14 5.48
C PHE A 141 -0.66 11.28 5.86
N LEU A 142 -0.83 12.28 4.99
CA LEU A 142 -1.70 13.43 5.25
C LEU A 142 -3.18 13.03 5.30
N SER A 143 -3.60 12.13 4.42
CA SER A 143 -5.01 11.72 4.32
C SER A 143 -5.44 10.86 5.51
N ILE A 144 -4.55 9.97 5.98
CA ILE A 144 -4.82 9.14 7.15
C ILE A 144 -5.02 10.00 8.40
N GLU A 145 -4.16 10.97 8.63
CA GLU A 145 -4.29 11.84 9.81
C GLU A 145 -5.59 12.63 9.77
N ARG A 146 -5.95 13.18 8.60
CA ARG A 146 -7.20 13.90 8.42
C ARG A 146 -8.42 12.99 8.62
N SER A 147 -8.43 11.81 8.01
CA SER A 147 -9.52 10.84 8.16
C SER A 147 -9.66 10.37 9.60
N THR A 148 -8.55 10.14 10.30
CA THR A 148 -8.55 9.75 11.72
C THR A 148 -9.07 10.88 12.61
N PHE A 149 -8.62 12.11 12.38
CA PHE A 149 -9.04 13.29 13.14
C PHE A 149 -10.52 13.61 12.93
N LEU A 150 -10.99 13.55 11.67
CA LEU A 150 -12.37 13.87 11.30
C LEU A 150 -13.33 12.68 11.51
N ASN A 151 -12.80 11.50 11.83
CA ASN A 151 -13.54 10.23 11.88
C ASN A 151 -14.41 10.01 10.62
N ARG A 152 -13.89 10.41 9.46
CA ARG A 152 -14.59 10.32 8.16
C ARG A 152 -13.85 9.36 7.25
N PRO A 153 -14.50 8.27 6.84
CA PRO A 153 -13.97 7.42 5.79
C PRO A 153 -13.90 8.20 4.45
N SER A 154 -13.05 7.74 3.57
CA SER A 154 -12.91 8.30 2.21
C SER A 154 -13.56 7.40 1.18
N THR A 155 -13.72 7.93 -0.03
CA THR A 155 -14.31 7.24 -1.18
C THR A 155 -13.61 5.93 -1.50
N VAL A 156 -14.40 4.90 -1.83
CA VAL A 156 -13.98 3.69 -2.53
C VAL A 156 -14.37 3.85 -4.00
N LEU A 157 -13.40 3.71 -4.89
CA LEU A 157 -13.61 3.74 -6.34
C LEU A 157 -13.48 2.33 -6.90
N VAL A 158 -14.50 1.86 -7.60
CA VAL A 158 -14.45 0.64 -8.42
C VAL A 158 -14.36 1.07 -9.87
N SER A 159 -13.25 0.76 -10.53
CA SER A 159 -12.93 1.29 -11.85
C SER A 159 -12.46 0.22 -12.84
N GLY A 160 -12.71 0.48 -14.12
CA GLY A 160 -12.28 -0.31 -15.24
C GLY A 160 -13.04 -1.62 -15.42
N TYR A 161 -12.78 -2.29 -16.55
CA TYR A 161 -13.45 -3.55 -16.94
C TYR A 161 -13.32 -4.67 -15.88
N LEU A 162 -12.18 -4.76 -15.21
CA LEU A 162 -11.92 -5.77 -14.17
C LEU A 162 -12.39 -5.33 -12.78
N HIS A 163 -13.11 -4.22 -12.66
CA HIS A 163 -13.61 -3.67 -11.38
C HIS A 163 -12.53 -3.67 -10.29
N ARG A 164 -11.39 -3.07 -10.61
CA ARG A 164 -10.33 -2.85 -9.63
C ARG A 164 -10.81 -1.86 -8.58
N ILE A 165 -10.43 -2.11 -7.35
CA ILE A 165 -10.92 -1.34 -6.20
C ILE A 165 -9.78 -0.45 -5.73
N TYR A 166 -10.03 0.86 -5.68
CA TYR A 166 -9.06 1.86 -5.29
C TYR A 166 -9.55 2.71 -4.12
N PHE A 167 -8.59 3.24 -3.39
CA PHE A 167 -8.79 4.22 -2.34
C PHE A 167 -8.08 5.53 -2.73
N PRO A 168 -8.73 6.43 -3.50
CA PRO A 168 -8.09 7.62 -4.08
C PRO A 168 -7.46 8.54 -3.04
N ALA A 169 -8.14 8.78 -1.93
CA ALA A 169 -7.64 9.66 -0.88
C ALA A 169 -6.41 9.11 -0.13
N TYR A 170 -6.11 7.83 -0.27
CA TYR A 170 -4.96 7.19 0.37
C TYR A 170 -3.83 6.90 -0.64
N GLY A 171 -3.58 7.83 -1.57
CA GLY A 171 -2.55 7.67 -2.58
C GLY A 171 -2.95 6.69 -3.69
N ASN A 172 -4.23 6.62 -3.99
CA ASN A 172 -4.80 5.73 -5.02
C ASN A 172 -4.44 4.26 -4.81
N LEU A 173 -4.42 3.82 -3.55
CA LEU A 173 -4.12 2.44 -3.19
C LEU A 173 -5.08 1.45 -3.84
N GLU A 174 -4.55 0.43 -4.47
CA GLU A 174 -5.34 -0.68 -5.00
C GLU A 174 -5.57 -1.76 -3.92
N LEU A 175 -6.81 -2.18 -3.74
CA LEU A 175 -7.17 -3.35 -2.95
C LEU A 175 -7.04 -4.61 -3.81
N ASN A 176 -5.92 -5.29 -3.71
CA ASN A 176 -5.65 -6.47 -4.52
C ASN A 176 -6.32 -7.72 -3.91
N LEU A 177 -7.50 -8.04 -4.40
CA LEU A 177 -8.28 -9.23 -4.07
C LEU A 177 -8.24 -10.23 -5.23
N ASN A 178 -8.25 -11.54 -4.90
CA ASN A 178 -8.45 -12.55 -5.94
C ASN A 178 -9.89 -12.46 -6.52
N PRO A 179 -10.17 -13.09 -7.67
CA PRO A 179 -11.46 -12.97 -8.35
C PRO A 179 -12.67 -13.26 -7.46
N LYS A 180 -12.63 -14.35 -6.68
CA LYS A 180 -13.70 -14.75 -5.76
C LYS A 180 -13.91 -13.71 -4.64
N GLN A 181 -12.85 -13.28 -4.01
CA GLN A 181 -12.89 -12.25 -2.95
C GLN A 181 -13.40 -10.91 -3.49
N ARG A 182 -12.97 -10.53 -4.72
CA ARG A 182 -13.40 -9.31 -5.38
C ARG A 182 -14.89 -9.35 -5.71
N ALA A 183 -15.40 -10.48 -6.19
CA ALA A 183 -16.83 -10.66 -6.47
C ALA A 183 -17.68 -10.44 -5.20
N ILE A 184 -17.31 -11.05 -4.08
CA ILE A 184 -17.99 -10.85 -2.80
C ILE A 184 -17.88 -9.40 -2.31
N TYR A 185 -16.71 -8.79 -2.40
CA TYR A 185 -16.53 -7.42 -1.94
C TYR A 185 -17.32 -6.42 -2.79
N CYS A 186 -17.29 -6.55 -4.12
CA CYS A 186 -18.08 -5.73 -5.04
C CYS A 186 -19.58 -5.94 -4.85
N PHE A 187 -20.02 -7.16 -4.55
CA PHE A 187 -21.40 -7.44 -4.20
C PHE A 187 -21.84 -6.60 -2.98
N PHE A 188 -21.08 -6.62 -1.89
CA PHE A 188 -21.40 -5.82 -0.71
C PHE A 188 -21.28 -4.31 -0.92
N LEU A 189 -20.43 -3.84 -1.84
CA LEU A 189 -20.41 -2.42 -2.25
C LEU A 189 -21.69 -1.99 -2.97
N ARG A 190 -22.38 -2.92 -3.65
CA ARG A 190 -23.66 -2.66 -4.33
C ARG A 190 -24.86 -2.77 -3.40
N HIS A 191 -24.68 -3.42 -2.26
CA HIS A 191 -25.71 -3.66 -1.26
C HIS A 191 -25.35 -2.95 0.07
N PRO A 192 -25.34 -1.60 0.10
CA PRO A 192 -24.98 -0.84 1.30
C PRO A 192 -25.99 -1.04 2.45
N GLU A 193 -27.24 -1.43 2.13
CA GLU A 193 -28.27 -1.81 3.10
C GLU A 193 -27.87 -3.06 3.90
N GLY A 194 -27.00 -3.89 3.32
CA GLY A 194 -26.56 -5.15 3.89
C GLY A 194 -27.44 -6.33 3.49
N VAL A 195 -26.81 -7.52 3.52
CA VAL A 195 -27.45 -8.80 3.18
C VAL A 195 -27.08 -9.84 4.24
N ARG A 196 -28.05 -10.65 4.68
CA ARG A 196 -27.78 -11.76 5.59
C ARG A 196 -27.00 -12.85 4.85
N LEU A 197 -26.00 -13.47 5.49
CA LEU A 197 -25.16 -14.47 4.82
C LEU A 197 -25.96 -15.66 4.28
N VAL A 198 -27.08 -16.02 4.94
CA VAL A 198 -27.96 -17.10 4.49
C VAL A 198 -28.74 -16.75 3.22
N GLU A 199 -28.91 -15.46 2.93
CA GLU A 199 -29.64 -14.96 1.74
C GLU A 199 -28.70 -14.80 0.52
N LEU A 200 -27.39 -14.96 0.68
CA LEU A 200 -26.44 -14.86 -0.44
C LEU A 200 -26.73 -15.89 -1.54
N VAL A 201 -27.36 -17.01 -1.20
CA VAL A 201 -27.81 -18.01 -2.18
C VAL A 201 -28.85 -17.44 -3.16
N ASP A 202 -29.70 -16.51 -2.71
CA ASP A 202 -30.70 -15.84 -3.54
C ASP A 202 -30.05 -14.85 -4.51
N HIS A 203 -28.85 -14.36 -4.19
CA HIS A 203 -28.02 -13.47 -5.01
C HIS A 203 -26.98 -14.22 -5.87
N ARG A 204 -27.11 -15.55 -5.98
CA ARG A 204 -26.16 -16.42 -6.72
C ARG A 204 -25.88 -15.90 -8.13
N SER A 205 -26.91 -15.47 -8.85
CA SER A 205 -26.77 -14.99 -10.24
C SER A 205 -25.88 -13.75 -10.32
N GLU A 206 -26.06 -12.79 -9.41
CA GLU A 206 -25.27 -11.56 -9.37
C GLU A 206 -23.81 -11.84 -8.97
N ILE A 207 -23.62 -12.60 -7.89
CA ILE A 207 -22.27 -12.98 -7.42
C ILE A 207 -21.54 -13.80 -8.49
N GLY A 208 -22.23 -14.72 -9.15
CA GLY A 208 -21.70 -15.53 -10.25
C GLY A 208 -21.28 -14.67 -11.43
N ALA A 209 -22.11 -13.70 -11.86
CA ALA A 209 -21.77 -12.78 -12.94
C ALA A 209 -20.51 -11.96 -12.63
N LEU A 210 -20.37 -11.48 -11.39
CA LEU A 210 -19.15 -10.78 -10.93
C LEU A 210 -17.94 -11.70 -10.94
N TYR A 211 -18.09 -12.92 -10.44
CA TYR A 211 -16.99 -13.88 -10.36
C TYR A 211 -16.51 -14.29 -11.75
N HIS A 212 -17.41 -14.59 -12.68
CA HIS A 212 -17.08 -14.87 -14.07
C HIS A 212 -16.33 -13.71 -14.74
N ARG A 213 -16.78 -12.47 -14.52
CA ARG A 213 -16.12 -11.28 -15.07
C ARG A 213 -14.69 -11.11 -14.59
N PHE A 214 -14.41 -11.43 -13.31
CA PHE A 214 -13.10 -11.22 -12.70
C PHE A 214 -12.14 -12.39 -12.87
N SER A 215 -12.66 -13.56 -13.25
CA SER A 215 -11.86 -14.77 -13.41
C SER A 215 -11.30 -14.86 -14.82
N ASN A 216 -9.99 -14.78 -14.94
CA ASN A 216 -9.29 -14.95 -16.20
C ASN A 216 -8.81 -16.39 -16.42
N PHE A 217 -8.99 -17.27 -15.42
CA PHE A 217 -8.52 -18.65 -15.41
C PHE A 217 -9.58 -19.55 -14.81
N GLY A 218 -9.67 -20.75 -15.33
CA GLY A 218 -10.62 -21.77 -14.94
C GLY A 218 -11.74 -21.95 -15.96
N THR A 219 -12.30 -23.15 -15.98
CA THR A 219 -13.49 -23.45 -16.80
C THR A 219 -14.74 -22.87 -16.14
N ILE A 220 -15.82 -22.77 -16.89
CA ILE A 220 -17.13 -22.35 -16.34
C ILE A 220 -17.54 -23.29 -15.21
N GLU A 221 -17.29 -24.59 -15.39
CA GLU A 221 -17.61 -25.64 -14.41
C GLU A 221 -16.85 -25.44 -13.09
N GLU A 222 -15.56 -25.12 -13.14
CA GLU A 222 -14.73 -24.85 -11.95
C GLU A 222 -15.20 -23.62 -11.17
N ILE A 223 -15.62 -22.55 -11.89
CA ILE A 223 -16.17 -21.35 -11.29
C ILE A 223 -17.51 -21.65 -10.62
N GLU A 224 -18.39 -22.41 -11.27
CA GLU A 224 -19.68 -22.81 -10.73
C GLU A 224 -19.55 -23.72 -9.52
N GLU A 225 -18.59 -24.68 -9.53
CA GLU A 225 -18.28 -25.51 -8.37
C GLU A 225 -17.78 -24.67 -7.19
N SER A 226 -16.84 -23.75 -7.46
CA SER A 226 -16.33 -22.82 -6.45
C SER A 226 -17.43 -21.92 -5.88
N LEU A 227 -18.41 -21.51 -6.70
CA LEU A 227 -19.55 -20.71 -6.29
C LEU A 227 -20.53 -21.52 -5.44
N ASN A 228 -20.76 -22.79 -5.79
CA ASN A 228 -21.56 -23.71 -4.99
C ASN A 228 -21.01 -23.86 -3.58
N LEU A 229 -19.70 -24.14 -3.47
CA LEU A 229 -19.03 -24.26 -2.17
C LEU A 229 -19.01 -22.94 -1.39
N LEU A 230 -18.89 -21.81 -2.09
CA LEU A 230 -18.89 -20.49 -1.45
C LEU A 230 -20.23 -20.14 -0.82
N LEU A 231 -21.32 -20.50 -1.48
CA LEU A 231 -22.69 -20.14 -1.07
C LEU A 231 -23.40 -21.26 -0.27
N ASP A 232 -22.75 -22.39 -0.05
CA ASP A 232 -23.30 -23.46 0.80
C ASP A 232 -23.30 -22.99 2.27
N PRO A 233 -24.46 -22.90 2.91
CA PRO A 233 -24.57 -22.50 4.32
C PRO A 233 -23.93 -23.49 5.30
N LEU A 234 -23.68 -24.73 4.87
CA LEU A 234 -23.04 -25.78 5.66
C LEU A 234 -21.53 -25.78 5.53
N ASP A 235 -20.98 -25.09 4.54
CA ASP A 235 -19.54 -24.95 4.31
C ASP A 235 -19.00 -23.68 4.98
N ASN A 236 -17.73 -23.73 5.38
CA ASN A 236 -17.03 -22.58 5.99
C ASN A 236 -16.37 -21.64 4.97
N ASN A 237 -16.45 -21.95 3.69
CA ASN A 237 -15.77 -21.20 2.61
C ASN A 237 -16.07 -19.70 2.59
N LEU A 238 -17.34 -19.34 2.84
CA LEU A 238 -17.77 -17.95 2.91
C LEU A 238 -17.08 -17.21 4.06
N ASN A 239 -17.09 -17.78 5.27
CA ASN A 239 -16.44 -17.16 6.44
C ASN A 239 -14.93 -17.03 6.25
N GLU A 240 -14.27 -18.03 5.67
CA GLU A 240 -12.87 -17.93 5.30
C GLU A 240 -12.62 -16.82 4.27
N THR A 241 -13.47 -16.73 3.25
CA THR A 241 -13.36 -15.68 2.22
C THR A 241 -13.51 -14.29 2.84
N LEU A 242 -14.52 -14.08 3.71
CA LEU A 242 -14.70 -12.82 4.44
C LEU A 242 -13.52 -12.50 5.35
N SER A 243 -12.96 -13.49 6.03
CA SER A 243 -11.77 -13.34 6.88
C SER A 243 -10.54 -12.91 6.06
N ARG A 244 -10.32 -13.53 4.90
CA ARG A 244 -9.23 -13.17 3.98
C ARG A 244 -9.39 -11.78 3.40
N ILE A 245 -10.63 -11.36 3.04
CA ILE A 245 -10.92 -10.00 2.60
C ILE A 245 -10.55 -9.00 3.70
N ARG A 246 -11.03 -9.20 4.95
CA ARG A 246 -10.71 -8.33 6.10
C ARG A 246 -9.21 -8.23 6.34
N SER A 247 -8.50 -9.36 6.28
CA SER A 247 -7.05 -9.40 6.43
C SER A 247 -6.33 -8.60 5.33
N THR A 248 -6.78 -8.73 4.08
CA THR A 248 -6.22 -7.97 2.96
C THR A 248 -6.48 -6.48 3.10
N ILE A 249 -7.69 -6.06 3.48
CA ILE A 249 -8.02 -4.65 3.73
C ILE A 249 -7.16 -4.09 4.87
N LYS A 250 -7.02 -4.84 5.97
CA LYS A 250 -6.17 -4.43 7.09
C LYS A 250 -4.69 -4.28 6.67
N ARG A 251 -4.20 -5.20 5.84
CA ARG A 251 -2.83 -5.15 5.31
C ARG A 251 -2.63 -3.98 4.35
N THR A 252 -3.66 -3.60 3.57
CA THR A 252 -3.59 -2.50 2.59
C THR A 252 -3.69 -1.14 3.25
N LEU A 253 -4.68 -0.92 4.12
CA LEU A 253 -5.00 0.38 4.70
C LEU A 253 -4.42 0.61 6.09
N GLY A 254 -3.99 -0.45 6.78
CA GLY A 254 -3.57 -0.40 8.18
C GLY A 254 -4.74 -0.52 9.17
N PRO A 255 -4.45 -0.78 10.45
CA PRO A 255 -5.46 -1.11 11.45
C PRO A 255 -6.42 0.04 11.80
N ARG A 256 -6.01 1.30 11.64
CA ARG A 256 -6.86 2.46 11.97
C ARG A 256 -7.99 2.69 10.98
N ILE A 257 -7.72 2.52 9.69
CA ILE A 257 -8.64 2.88 8.60
C ILE A 257 -9.47 1.71 8.15
N SER A 258 -8.86 0.52 8.15
CA SER A 258 -9.48 -0.69 7.64
C SER A 258 -10.86 -1.02 8.21
N PRO A 259 -11.23 -0.70 9.47
CA PRO A 259 -12.56 -0.99 9.99
C PRO A 259 -13.71 -0.38 9.19
N ASN A 260 -13.50 0.80 8.59
CA ASN A 260 -14.52 1.50 7.79
C ASN A 260 -14.84 0.78 6.47
N TYR A 261 -13.95 -0.08 5.99
CA TYR A 261 -14.03 -0.71 4.68
C TYR A 261 -14.22 -2.22 4.75
N GLN A 262 -14.30 -2.78 5.95
CA GLN A 262 -14.50 -4.21 6.15
C GLN A 262 -15.97 -4.57 6.04
N ILE A 263 -16.24 -5.77 5.51
CA ILE A 263 -17.56 -6.39 5.59
C ILE A 263 -17.75 -6.85 7.03
N VAL A 264 -18.71 -6.24 7.73
CA VAL A 264 -19.02 -6.50 9.14
C VAL A 264 -20.48 -6.87 9.31
N GLY A 265 -20.77 -7.70 10.28
CA GLY A 265 -22.11 -8.13 10.66
C GLY A 265 -22.04 -9.16 11.77
N SER A 266 -23.18 -9.46 12.37
CA SER A 266 -23.35 -10.49 13.39
C SER A 266 -24.18 -11.64 12.85
N ARG A 267 -24.08 -12.82 13.47
CA ARG A 267 -24.85 -13.99 13.06
C ARG A 267 -26.37 -13.69 13.10
N GLY A 268 -27.04 -13.91 11.99
CA GLY A 268 -28.48 -13.64 11.84
C GLY A 268 -28.82 -12.21 11.40
N GLU A 269 -27.89 -11.28 11.49
CA GLU A 269 -28.06 -9.89 11.05
C GLU A 269 -27.44 -9.66 9.66
N PRO A 270 -27.88 -8.59 8.94
CA PRO A 270 -27.26 -8.24 7.67
C PRO A 270 -25.79 -7.88 7.81
N TYR A 271 -24.97 -8.44 6.92
CA TYR A 271 -23.58 -8.04 6.73
C TYR A 271 -23.51 -6.91 5.73
N ARG A 272 -22.68 -5.91 6.00
CA ARG A 272 -22.46 -4.75 5.13
C ARG A 272 -21.08 -4.17 5.30
N ILE A 273 -20.68 -3.33 4.37
CA ILE A 273 -19.53 -2.44 4.54
C ILE A 273 -20.05 -1.18 5.27
N ASN A 274 -19.39 -0.80 6.37
CA ASN A 274 -19.81 0.36 7.17
C ASN A 274 -19.35 1.67 6.52
N LEU A 275 -19.84 1.92 5.31
CA LEU A 275 -19.50 3.07 4.49
C LEU A 275 -20.78 3.69 3.93
N ASP A 276 -20.88 5.01 3.96
CA ASP A 276 -21.99 5.74 3.37
C ASP A 276 -22.05 5.49 1.86
N ALA A 277 -23.25 5.28 1.31
CA ALA A 277 -23.43 4.98 -0.11
C ALA A 277 -22.83 6.06 -1.03
N GLU A 278 -22.83 7.32 -0.61
CA GLU A 278 -22.24 8.45 -1.34
C GLU A 278 -20.70 8.33 -1.52
N LEU A 279 -20.07 7.57 -0.66
CA LEU A 279 -18.63 7.30 -0.72
C LEU A 279 -18.28 6.07 -1.56
N ILE A 280 -19.28 5.40 -2.14
CA ILE A 280 -19.08 4.26 -3.03
C ILE A 280 -19.26 4.74 -4.47
N GLN A 281 -18.18 4.77 -5.22
CA GLN A 281 -18.19 5.16 -6.64
C GLN A 281 -17.89 3.94 -7.50
N ILE A 282 -18.85 3.55 -8.32
CA ILE A 282 -18.71 2.44 -9.27
C ILE A 282 -18.81 3.04 -10.67
N GLU A 283 -17.71 3.03 -11.42
CA GLU A 283 -17.71 3.50 -12.80
C GLU A 283 -18.60 2.60 -13.66
N SER A 284 -19.57 3.21 -14.31
CA SER A 284 -20.59 2.54 -15.12
C SER A 284 -19.99 2.04 -16.44
N GLN A 285 -19.38 0.87 -16.43
CA GLN A 285 -19.24 0.00 -17.58
C GLN A 285 -19.76 -1.40 -17.23
N LEU A 286 -20.95 -1.39 -16.69
CA LEU A 286 -21.69 -2.63 -16.36
C LEU A 286 -22.82 -2.83 -17.35
#